data_8ac0a6a7427f4a946fb983e4a615e9bb
#
_entry.id   8ac0a6a7427f4a946fb983e4a615e9bb
#
_cell.length_a   1.000
_cell.length_b   1.000
_cell.length_c   1.000
_cell.angle_alpha   90.00
_cell.angle_beta   90.00
_cell.angle_gamma   90.00
#
_symmetry.space_group_name_H-M   'P 1'
#
loop_
_entity.id
_entity.type
_entity.pdbx_description
1 polymer ?
#
loop_
_entity_poly.entity_id
_entity_poly.type
_entity_poly.pdbx_seq_one_letter_code
_entity_poly.pdbx_strand_id
1 'polypeptide(L)'
;MISKINGTQINYYFICKTKLWLFSHNIQLEDEHENVKLGKFLHETSFKREKDFLIDNLINVDFIKITDSVEIHEVKKSQKMNLANEYQFLYYMFYLKHEKDIKNVVGFLNYPDSRKKKKITLTKEKERDLFEIIDNIKNIVDSSMPKPKKKRICSKCAYFEFCFS
;
A
#
# COMPACT_ATOMS: atom_id res chain seq x y z
N MET A 1 14.76 9.93 10.49
CA MET A 1 13.62 10.35 9.65
C MET A 1 13.51 9.40 8.46
N ILE A 2 12.43 8.68 8.40
CA ILE A 2 12.11 7.84 7.26
C ILE A 2 11.78 8.78 6.10
N SER A 3 12.33 8.54 4.91
CA SER A 3 12.04 9.40 3.75
C SER A 3 10.54 9.40 3.46
N LYS A 4 10.06 10.45 2.79
CA LYS A 4 8.65 10.64 2.40
C LYS A 4 8.19 9.59 1.36
N ILE A 5 8.20 8.32 1.75
CA ILE A 5 7.68 7.22 0.95
C ILE A 5 6.23 6.97 1.37
N ASN A 6 5.35 6.77 0.41
CA ASN A 6 3.95 6.44 0.67
C ASN A 6 3.66 4.94 0.51
N GLY A 7 2.50 4.50 0.99
CA GLY A 7 2.10 3.10 0.94
C GLY A 7 1.98 2.54 -0.49
N THR A 8 1.60 3.38 -1.45
CA THR A 8 1.50 2.98 -2.86
C THR A 8 2.88 2.64 -3.44
N GLN A 9 3.92 3.40 -3.09
CA GLN A 9 5.29 3.10 -3.51
C GLN A 9 5.79 1.76 -2.94
N ILE A 10 5.44 1.44 -1.70
CA ILE A 10 5.73 0.12 -1.11
C ILE A 10 5.04 -0.99 -1.92
N ASN A 11 3.77 -0.81 -2.25
CA ASN A 11 3.01 -1.79 -3.05
C ASN A 11 3.66 -2.00 -4.42
N TYR A 12 3.94 -0.91 -5.14
CA TYR A 12 4.51 -0.98 -6.50
C TYR A 12 5.93 -1.55 -6.53
N TYR A 13 6.68 -1.43 -5.44
CA TYR A 13 7.99 -2.08 -5.31
C TYR A 13 7.91 -3.59 -5.59
N PHE A 14 6.87 -4.25 -5.12
CA PHE A 14 6.65 -5.68 -5.34
C PHE A 14 6.02 -6.02 -6.70
N ILE A 15 5.26 -5.09 -7.26
CA ILE A 15 4.50 -5.33 -8.51
C ILE A 15 5.36 -5.04 -9.73
N CYS A 16 5.90 -3.82 -9.84
CA CYS A 16 6.64 -3.39 -11.03
C CYS A 16 7.52 -2.19 -10.73
N LYS A 17 8.83 -2.33 -10.93
CA LYS A 17 9.80 -1.25 -10.68
C LYS A 17 9.60 -0.05 -11.63
N THR A 18 9.21 -0.30 -12.88
CA THR A 18 8.88 0.76 -13.85
C THR A 18 7.67 1.56 -13.37
N LYS A 19 6.62 0.89 -12.93
CA LYS A 19 5.41 1.54 -12.37
C LYS A 19 5.74 2.36 -11.12
N LEU A 20 6.56 1.82 -10.22
CA LEU A 20 7.06 2.54 -9.05
C LEU A 20 7.77 3.84 -9.46
N TRP A 21 8.66 3.77 -10.43
CA TRP A 21 9.41 4.93 -10.93
C TRP A 21 8.47 5.99 -11.53
N LEU A 22 7.57 5.59 -12.42
CA LEU A 22 6.58 6.46 -13.06
C LEU A 22 5.69 7.16 -12.04
N PHE A 23 5.14 6.42 -11.12
CA PHE A 23 4.31 6.95 -10.03
C PHE A 23 5.09 7.96 -9.17
N SER A 24 6.33 7.65 -8.82
CA SER A 24 7.19 8.51 -7.99
C SER A 24 7.61 9.80 -8.69
N HIS A 25 7.54 9.84 -10.03
CA HIS A 25 7.79 11.02 -10.85
C HIS A 25 6.50 11.72 -11.31
N ASN A 26 5.41 11.52 -10.57
CA ASN A 26 4.09 12.14 -10.81
C ASN A 26 3.42 11.75 -12.14
N ILE A 27 3.77 10.61 -12.69
CA ILE A 27 3.07 10.03 -13.84
C ILE A 27 2.07 9.01 -13.30
N GLN A 28 0.84 9.47 -13.02
CA GLN A 28 -0.20 8.68 -12.35
C GLN A 28 -1.40 8.51 -13.30
N LEU A 29 -1.60 7.27 -13.76
CA LEU A 29 -2.67 6.91 -14.71
C LEU A 29 -3.75 6.02 -14.07
N GLU A 30 -3.62 5.65 -12.82
CA GLU A 30 -4.51 4.70 -12.14
C GLU A 30 -5.92 5.22 -11.92
N ASP A 31 -6.08 6.52 -11.76
CA ASP A 31 -7.40 7.12 -11.49
C ASP A 31 -8.38 6.96 -12.65
N GLU A 32 -7.88 6.73 -13.85
CA GLU A 32 -8.66 6.48 -15.06
C GLU A 32 -9.00 5.00 -15.28
N HIS A 33 -8.39 4.08 -14.50
CA HIS A 33 -8.57 2.65 -14.69
C HIS A 33 -9.84 2.13 -13.99
N GLU A 34 -10.67 1.35 -14.71
CA GLU A 34 -11.96 0.84 -14.21
C GLU A 34 -11.85 0.00 -12.92
N ASN A 35 -10.81 -0.83 -12.81
CA ASN A 35 -10.60 -1.65 -11.61
C ASN A 35 -10.32 -0.82 -10.35
N VAL A 36 -9.65 0.33 -10.50
CA VAL A 36 -9.42 1.27 -9.41
C VAL A 36 -10.71 1.95 -9.00
N LYS A 37 -11.52 2.38 -9.99
CA LYS A 37 -12.85 2.97 -9.75
C LYS A 37 -13.78 2.00 -9.02
N LEU A 38 -13.79 0.72 -9.42
CA LEU A 38 -14.56 -0.33 -8.76
C LEU A 38 -14.08 -0.57 -7.31
N GLY A 39 -12.77 -0.60 -7.09
CA GLY A 39 -12.19 -0.74 -5.75
C GLY A 39 -12.59 0.41 -4.82
N LYS A 40 -12.51 1.66 -5.29
CA LYS A 40 -12.98 2.85 -4.55
C LYS A 40 -14.47 2.75 -4.23
N PHE A 41 -15.31 2.37 -5.20
CA PHE A 41 -16.75 2.20 -5.00
C PHE A 41 -17.09 1.14 -3.94
N LEU A 42 -16.45 -0.03 -3.99
CA LEU A 42 -16.64 -1.10 -3.00
C LEU A 42 -16.22 -0.64 -1.59
N HIS A 43 -15.12 0.08 -1.49
CA HIS A 43 -14.65 0.67 -0.24
C HIS A 43 -15.68 1.64 0.33
N GLU A 44 -16.17 2.58 -0.46
CA GLU A 44 -17.18 3.58 -0.06
C GLU A 44 -18.51 2.95 0.37
N THR A 45 -18.94 1.86 -0.28
CA THR A 45 -20.22 1.19 0.02
C THR A 45 -20.16 0.27 1.22
N SER A 46 -19.02 -0.37 1.48
CA SER A 46 -18.87 -1.35 2.56
C SER A 46 -18.73 -0.73 3.95
N PHE A 47 -18.21 0.49 4.06
CA PHE A 47 -17.91 1.18 5.34
C PHE A 47 -18.38 2.63 5.35
N LYS A 48 -19.64 2.87 5.08
CA LYS A 48 -20.26 4.23 5.01
C LYS A 48 -20.11 5.11 6.26
N ARG A 49 -19.73 4.56 7.41
CA ARG A 49 -19.67 5.28 8.69
C ARG A 49 -18.26 5.65 9.14
N GLU A 50 -17.23 5.18 8.45
CA GLU A 50 -15.85 5.33 8.87
C GLU A 50 -15.09 6.13 7.80
N LYS A 51 -14.35 7.13 8.27
CA LYS A 51 -13.59 8.02 7.38
C LYS A 51 -12.21 7.44 7.15
N ASP A 52 -11.71 7.52 5.92
CA ASP A 52 -10.32 7.27 5.61
C ASP A 52 -9.42 8.20 6.41
N PHE A 53 -8.40 7.64 7.03
CA PHE A 53 -7.40 8.40 7.76
C PHE A 53 -6.13 8.54 6.92
N LEU A 54 -5.95 9.73 6.35
CA LEU A 54 -4.73 10.09 5.65
C LEU A 54 -3.76 10.74 6.65
N ILE A 55 -2.62 10.08 6.87
CA ILE A 55 -1.60 10.53 7.82
C ILE A 55 -0.39 11.03 7.02
N ASP A 56 -0.03 12.29 7.23
CA ASP A 56 1.11 13.00 6.60
C ASP A 56 1.11 12.92 5.05
N ASN A 57 -0.04 12.67 4.42
CA ASN A 57 -0.18 12.38 2.98
C ASN A 57 0.63 11.15 2.50
N LEU A 58 1.05 10.28 3.40
CA LEU A 58 1.92 9.13 3.09
C LEU A 58 1.23 7.79 3.28
N ILE A 59 0.39 7.67 4.30
CA ILE A 59 -0.36 6.44 4.55
C ILE A 59 -1.85 6.73 4.63
N ASN A 60 -2.65 5.86 4.05
CA ASN A 60 -4.10 5.94 4.09
C ASN A 60 -4.67 4.64 4.67
N VAL A 61 -5.25 4.72 5.85
CA VAL A 61 -5.91 3.60 6.53
C VAL A 61 -7.41 3.81 6.55
N ASP A 62 -8.18 2.77 6.38
CA ASP A 62 -9.62 2.85 6.27
C ASP A 62 -10.26 3.34 7.56
N PHE A 63 -9.83 2.81 8.70
CA PHE A 63 -10.22 3.35 10.00
C PHE A 63 -9.25 2.97 11.13
N ILE A 64 -9.31 3.72 12.21
CA ILE A 64 -8.47 3.57 13.40
C ILE A 64 -9.36 3.39 14.63
N LYS A 65 -9.02 2.41 15.46
CA LYS A 65 -9.55 2.27 16.81
C LYS A 65 -8.45 2.49 17.84
N ILE A 66 -8.76 3.22 18.89
CA ILE A 66 -7.85 3.43 20.01
C ILE A 66 -8.43 2.71 21.21
N THR A 67 -7.70 1.69 21.67
CA THR A 67 -7.97 0.92 22.88
C THR A 67 -6.72 0.98 23.75
N ASP A 68 -6.27 -0.14 24.31
CA ASP A 68 -4.94 -0.25 24.93
C ASP A 68 -3.78 -0.20 23.90
N SER A 69 -4.15 -0.30 22.63
CA SER A 69 -3.28 -0.18 21.46
C SER A 69 -3.93 0.67 20.38
N VAL A 70 -3.15 1.13 19.42
CA VAL A 70 -3.68 1.71 18.18
C VAL A 70 -3.93 0.59 17.19
N GLU A 71 -5.20 0.34 16.90
CA GLU A 71 -5.62 -0.63 15.90
C GLU A 71 -5.84 0.08 14.57
N ILE A 72 -5.13 -0.32 13.53
CA ILE A 72 -5.37 0.13 12.16
C ILE A 72 -6.10 -0.96 11.38
N HIS A 73 -7.06 -0.55 10.59
CA HIS A 73 -7.94 -1.43 9.83
C HIS A 73 -7.90 -1.10 8.36
N GLU A 74 -7.81 -2.14 7.55
CA GLU A 74 -7.83 -2.08 6.09
C GLU A 74 -8.90 -3.02 5.56
N VAL A 75 -9.63 -2.59 4.55
CA VAL A 75 -10.66 -3.37 3.87
C VAL A 75 -10.10 -3.99 2.60
N LYS A 76 -10.26 -5.28 2.42
CA LYS A 76 -9.80 -6.01 1.23
C LYS A 76 -10.94 -6.79 0.58
N LYS A 77 -11.04 -6.68 -0.74
CA LYS A 77 -12.02 -7.41 -1.54
C LYS A 77 -11.74 -8.92 -1.58
N SER A 78 -10.47 -9.31 -1.64
CA SER A 78 -10.04 -10.70 -1.77
C SER A 78 -9.23 -11.14 -0.55
N GLN A 79 -9.45 -12.40 -0.12
CA GLN A 79 -8.64 -13.03 0.93
C GLN A 79 -7.23 -13.41 0.44
N LYS A 80 -6.99 -13.45 -0.86
CA LYS A 80 -5.66 -13.65 -1.42
C LYS A 80 -4.83 -12.40 -1.17
N MET A 81 -4.12 -12.39 -0.06
CA MET A 81 -3.14 -11.37 0.21
C MET A 81 -1.88 -11.70 -0.59
N ASN A 82 -1.52 -10.84 -1.53
CA ASN A 82 -0.22 -10.89 -2.15
C ASN A 82 0.82 -10.15 -1.28
N LEU A 83 2.07 -10.38 -1.57
CA LEU A 83 3.19 -9.79 -0.83
C LEU A 83 3.17 -8.25 -0.86
N ALA A 84 2.75 -7.67 -1.99
CA ALA A 84 2.63 -6.21 -2.15
C ALA A 84 1.65 -5.60 -1.15
N ASN A 85 0.46 -6.18 -1.02
CA ASN A 85 -0.56 -5.71 -0.08
C ASN A 85 -0.15 -5.92 1.38
N GLU A 86 0.49 -7.05 1.68
CA GLU A 86 1.00 -7.34 3.02
C GLU A 86 2.02 -6.29 3.46
N TYR A 87 3.04 -6.03 2.66
CA TYR A 87 4.08 -5.06 3.01
C TYR A 87 3.57 -3.61 2.98
N GLN A 88 2.64 -3.27 2.12
CA GLN A 88 1.97 -1.97 2.18
C GLN A 88 1.29 -1.75 3.53
N PHE A 89 0.58 -2.73 4.03
CA PHE A 89 -0.11 -2.64 5.32
C PHE A 89 0.85 -2.67 6.50
N LEU A 90 1.89 -3.53 6.45
CA LEU A 90 2.97 -3.52 7.44
C LEU A 90 3.71 -2.19 7.48
N TYR A 91 3.86 -1.52 6.34
CA TYR A 91 4.45 -0.19 6.28
C TYR A 91 3.63 0.86 7.03
N TYR A 92 2.31 0.78 7.00
CA TYR A 92 1.46 1.69 7.79
C TYR A 92 1.73 1.53 9.30
N MET A 93 1.85 0.30 9.78
CA MET A 93 2.19 0.01 11.17
C MET A 93 3.60 0.50 11.52
N PHE A 94 4.55 0.25 10.62
CA PHE A 94 5.93 0.70 10.73
C PHE A 94 6.03 2.22 10.82
N TYR A 95 5.31 2.93 9.97
CA TYR A 95 5.26 4.40 9.95
C TYR A 95 4.72 4.95 11.27
N LEU A 96 3.62 4.42 11.76
CA LEU A 96 3.05 4.83 13.05
C LEU A 96 4.01 4.57 14.21
N LYS A 97 4.71 3.46 14.19
CA LYS A 97 5.68 3.11 15.24
C LYS A 97 6.92 4.00 15.23
N HIS A 98 7.51 4.22 14.07
CA HIS A 98 8.81 4.90 13.93
C HIS A 98 8.72 6.41 13.73
N GLU A 99 7.71 6.92 13.08
CA GLU A 99 7.53 8.36 12.80
C GLU A 99 6.57 9.04 13.77
N LYS A 100 5.60 8.30 14.32
CA LYS A 100 4.63 8.83 15.28
C LYS A 100 4.87 8.35 16.71
N ASP A 101 5.92 7.57 16.95
CA ASP A 101 6.31 7.03 18.26
C ASP A 101 5.19 6.25 18.98
N ILE A 102 4.34 5.58 18.21
CA ILE A 102 3.25 4.76 18.74
C ILE A 102 3.76 3.34 18.98
N LYS A 103 4.01 2.98 20.23
CA LYS A 103 4.65 1.71 20.60
C LYS A 103 3.79 0.47 20.31
N ASN A 104 2.48 0.56 20.56
CA ASN A 104 1.56 -0.56 20.44
C ASN A 104 0.63 -0.34 19.23
N VAL A 105 1.05 -0.81 18.07
CA VAL A 105 0.25 -0.80 16.84
C VAL A 105 -0.13 -2.22 16.47
N VAL A 106 -1.40 -2.45 16.20
CA VAL A 106 -1.95 -3.74 15.73
C VAL A 106 -2.72 -3.50 14.43
N GLY A 107 -2.54 -4.37 13.47
CA GLY A 107 -3.22 -4.30 12.18
C GLY A 107 -4.31 -5.35 12.01
N PHE A 108 -5.39 -4.97 11.35
CA PHE A 108 -6.47 -5.88 10.98
C PHE A 108 -6.86 -5.71 9.51
N LEU A 109 -6.95 -6.83 8.81
CA LEU A 109 -7.53 -6.89 7.47
C LEU A 109 -8.97 -7.39 7.58
N ASN A 110 -9.89 -6.63 7.00
CA ASN A 110 -11.31 -6.95 7.02
C ASN A 110 -11.75 -7.37 5.62
N TYR A 111 -12.46 -8.48 5.53
CA TYR A 111 -12.98 -9.07 4.31
C TYR A 111 -14.52 -9.07 4.36
N PRO A 112 -15.19 -8.03 3.82
CA PRO A 112 -16.64 -7.86 3.98
C PRO A 112 -17.46 -9.04 3.45
N ASP A 113 -17.11 -9.56 2.28
CA ASP A 113 -17.84 -10.64 1.62
C ASP A 113 -17.90 -11.93 2.44
N SER A 114 -16.81 -12.24 3.15
CA SER A 114 -16.72 -13.45 4.01
C SER A 114 -16.93 -13.16 5.49
N ARG A 115 -17.11 -11.89 5.87
CA ARG A 115 -17.20 -11.43 7.27
C ARG A 115 -16.01 -11.89 8.13
N LYS A 116 -14.84 -12.09 7.51
CA LYS A 116 -13.60 -12.48 8.19
C LYS A 116 -12.73 -11.29 8.52
N LYS A 117 -11.96 -11.44 9.59
CA LYS A 117 -10.99 -10.47 10.07
C LYS A 117 -9.67 -11.19 10.34
N LYS A 118 -8.57 -10.68 9.80
CA LYS A 118 -7.23 -11.24 9.99
C LYS A 118 -6.35 -10.23 10.72
N LYS A 119 -5.77 -10.66 11.85
CA LYS A 119 -4.79 -9.85 12.59
C LYS A 119 -3.43 -9.92 11.90
N ILE A 120 -2.78 -8.76 11.77
CA ILE A 120 -1.43 -8.61 11.23
C ILE A 120 -0.54 -8.01 12.34
N THR A 121 0.64 -8.56 12.49
CA THR A 121 1.62 -8.10 13.48
C THR A 121 2.92 -7.71 12.78
N LEU A 122 3.49 -6.56 13.17
CA LEU A 122 4.79 -6.10 12.71
C LEU A 122 5.89 -6.76 13.55
N THR A 123 6.54 -7.78 13.00
CA THR A 123 7.66 -8.47 13.65
C THR A 123 8.97 -7.73 13.40
N LYS A 124 10.00 -8.00 14.22
CA LYS A 124 11.35 -7.44 14.02
C LYS A 124 11.96 -7.80 12.67
N GLU A 125 11.66 -8.97 12.15
CA GLU A 125 12.07 -9.41 10.81
C GLU A 125 11.43 -8.53 9.74
N LYS A 126 10.12 -8.34 9.79
CA LYS A 126 9.37 -7.48 8.87
C LYS A 126 9.79 -6.01 8.95
N GLU A 127 10.17 -5.54 10.13
CA GLU A 127 10.75 -4.20 10.28
C GLU A 127 12.08 -4.07 9.52
N ARG A 128 12.97 -5.05 9.63
CA ARG A 128 14.24 -5.06 8.87
C ARG A 128 14.00 -5.08 7.37
N ASP A 129 13.08 -5.94 6.91
CA ASP A 129 12.69 -5.99 5.50
C ASP A 129 12.22 -4.61 5.02
N LEU A 130 11.41 -3.91 5.81
CA LEU A 130 10.90 -2.58 5.44
C LEU A 130 11.99 -1.52 5.35
N PHE A 131 12.99 -1.54 6.24
CA PHE A 131 14.15 -0.65 6.11
C PHE A 131 14.89 -0.88 4.78
N GLU A 132 15.13 -2.14 4.41
CA GLU A 132 15.76 -2.50 3.15
C GLU A 132 14.91 -2.10 1.93
N ILE A 133 13.60 -2.35 1.98
CA ILE A 133 12.65 -1.97 0.92
C ILE A 133 12.66 -0.46 0.71
N ILE A 134 12.64 0.33 1.79
CA ILE A 134 12.66 1.79 1.74
C ILE A 134 13.94 2.29 1.06
N ASP A 135 15.10 1.73 1.40
CA ASP A 135 16.36 2.10 0.76
C ASP A 135 16.40 1.69 -0.72
N ASN A 136 15.87 0.52 -1.05
CA ASN A 136 15.76 0.07 -2.43
C ASN A 136 14.82 0.96 -3.26
N ILE A 137 13.70 1.41 -2.69
CA ILE A 137 12.78 2.35 -3.36
C ILE A 137 13.50 3.67 -3.67
N LYS A 138 14.23 4.23 -2.71
CA LYS A 138 15.03 5.45 -2.93
C LYS A 138 15.99 5.28 -4.10
N ASN A 139 16.75 4.18 -4.11
CA ASN A 139 17.71 3.90 -5.18
C ASN A 139 17.04 3.77 -6.55
N ILE A 140 15.86 3.15 -6.63
CA ILE A 140 15.11 3.03 -7.89
C ILE A 140 14.61 4.40 -8.35
N VAL A 141 14.04 5.20 -7.45
CA VAL A 141 13.48 6.51 -7.78
C VAL A 141 14.56 7.49 -8.21
N ASP A 142 15.73 7.45 -7.60
CA ASP A 142 16.86 8.34 -7.90
C ASP A 142 17.67 7.91 -9.13
N SER A 143 17.41 6.73 -9.67
CA SER A 143 18.08 6.22 -10.88
C SER A 143 17.25 6.49 -12.15
N SER A 144 17.78 6.08 -13.30
CA SER A 144 17.04 6.15 -14.56
C SER A 144 15.85 5.18 -14.55
N MET A 145 14.81 5.51 -15.33
CA MET A 145 13.61 4.67 -15.43
C MET A 145 13.97 3.22 -15.79
N PRO A 146 13.55 2.24 -14.98
CA PRO A 146 13.71 0.83 -15.32
C PRO A 146 13.01 0.48 -16.63
N LYS A 147 13.66 -0.28 -17.50
CA LYS A 147 13.04 -0.73 -18.75
C LYS A 147 11.79 -1.58 -18.47
N PRO A 148 10.66 -1.28 -19.12
CA PRO A 148 9.45 -2.09 -18.98
C PRO A 148 9.72 -3.54 -19.41
N LYS A 149 9.31 -4.49 -18.55
CA LYS A 149 9.33 -5.92 -18.86
C LYS A 149 7.91 -6.44 -18.87
N LYS A 150 7.49 -7.01 -20.01
CA LYS A 150 6.13 -7.53 -20.14
C LYS A 150 5.89 -8.70 -19.18
N LYS A 151 4.85 -8.57 -18.36
CA LYS A 151 4.39 -9.58 -17.41
C LYS A 151 2.91 -9.86 -17.67
N ARG A 152 2.40 -10.96 -17.12
CA ARG A 152 0.98 -11.31 -17.23
C ARG A 152 0.05 -10.19 -16.71
N ILE A 153 0.44 -9.51 -15.66
CA ILE A 153 -0.33 -8.41 -15.05
C ILE A 153 -0.40 -7.16 -15.94
N CYS A 154 0.53 -6.98 -16.89
CA CYS A 154 0.60 -5.78 -17.74
C CYS A 154 -0.67 -5.58 -18.57
N SER A 155 -1.35 -6.64 -19.02
CA SER A 155 -2.59 -6.56 -19.81
C SER A 155 -3.73 -5.84 -19.08
N LYS A 156 -3.68 -5.77 -17.75
CA LYS A 156 -4.65 -5.09 -16.88
C LYS A 156 -4.08 -3.88 -16.15
N CYS A 157 -2.89 -3.44 -16.55
CA CYS A 157 -2.18 -2.34 -15.92
C CYS A 157 -2.55 -1.02 -16.58
N ALA A 158 -2.82 0.01 -15.78
CA ALA A 158 -3.12 1.36 -16.26
C ALA A 158 -2.00 1.99 -17.10
N TYR A 159 -0.76 1.53 -16.94
CA TYR A 159 0.41 2.01 -17.69
C TYR A 159 0.74 1.18 -18.94
N PHE A 160 -0.10 0.21 -19.32
CA PHE A 160 0.20 -0.71 -20.43
C PHE A 160 0.53 0.01 -21.72
N GLU A 161 -0.30 0.95 -22.14
CA GLU A 161 -0.09 1.71 -23.39
C GLU A 161 1.15 2.60 -23.30
N PHE A 162 1.43 3.18 -22.17
CA PHE A 162 2.65 3.95 -21.94
C PHE A 162 3.91 3.11 -22.11
N CYS A 163 3.91 1.87 -21.59
CA CYS A 163 5.07 0.98 -21.59
C CYS A 163 5.29 0.27 -22.93
N PHE A 164 4.21 -0.04 -23.67
CA PHE A 164 4.24 -0.99 -24.79
C PHE A 164 3.48 -0.51 -26.05
N SER A 165 3.16 0.75 -26.13
CA SER A 165 2.60 1.31 -27.37
C SER A 165 3.64 1.55 -28.45
#